data_fdd5d6a303eac49bc1cbbbfd7afc6749
#
_entry.id   fdd5d6a303eac49bc1cbbbfd7afc6749
#
_cell.length_a   1.000
_cell.length_b   1.000
_cell.length_c   1.000
_cell.angle_alpha   90.00
_cell.angle_beta   90.00
_cell.angle_gamma   90.00
#
_symmetry.space_group_name_H-M   'P 1'
#
loop_
_entity.id
_entity.type
_entity.pdbx_description
1 polymer ?
#
loop_
_entity_poly.entity_id
_entity_poly.type
_entity_poly.pdbx_seq_one_letter_code
_entity_poly.pdbx_strand_id
1 'polypeptide(L)'
;MITIQRAARAALCFVALCSTAACATITRGSTDTWSVQTDPTGAAVRTTNGFACDQTPCSFKMSRKSEFGVDITKTGYKPWHGQVTNKVSGAGGAGMAGNVILGGLIGAGVDVATGAMMDLVPNPLIVKLETAPTAVAPAQPAGSQ
;
A
#
# COMPACT_ATOMS: atom_id res chain seq x y z
N MET A 1 27.32 -21.10 46.07
CA MET A 1 26.22 -21.73 45.31
C MET A 1 25.06 -20.76 45.01
N ILE A 2 24.67 -19.86 45.88
CA ILE A 2 23.54 -18.91 45.71
C ILE A 2 23.74 -17.90 44.55
N THR A 3 24.96 -17.43 44.32
CA THR A 3 25.29 -16.44 43.25
C THR A 3 25.17 -17.03 41.86
N ILE A 4 25.54 -18.26 41.65
CA ILE A 4 25.46 -18.97 40.34
C ILE A 4 23.98 -19.20 39.96
N GLN A 5 23.16 -19.54 40.95
CA GLN A 5 21.72 -19.77 40.72
C GLN A 5 20.96 -18.48 40.39
N ARG A 6 21.38 -17.34 40.97
CA ARG A 6 20.81 -16.02 40.64
C ARG A 6 21.21 -15.58 39.23
N ALA A 7 22.47 -15.79 38.83
CA ALA A 7 22.94 -15.47 37.50
C ALA A 7 22.24 -16.34 36.41
N ALA A 8 22.05 -17.63 36.68
CA ALA A 8 21.33 -18.52 35.75
C ALA A 8 19.86 -18.14 35.58
N ARG A 9 19.18 -17.73 36.66
CA ARG A 9 17.79 -17.26 36.60
C ARG A 9 17.66 -15.94 35.84
N ALA A 10 18.58 -15.01 36.03
CA ALA A 10 18.62 -13.74 35.31
C ALA A 10 18.86 -13.95 33.79
N ALA A 11 19.78 -14.86 33.44
CA ALA A 11 20.01 -15.21 32.03
C ALA A 11 18.81 -15.87 31.37
N LEU A 12 18.13 -16.77 32.09
CA LEU A 12 16.91 -17.42 31.57
C LEU A 12 15.77 -16.43 31.33
N CYS A 13 15.57 -15.47 32.27
CA CYS A 13 14.58 -14.40 32.08
C CYS A 13 14.94 -13.49 30.91
N PHE A 14 16.21 -13.18 30.70
CA PHE A 14 16.66 -12.35 29.59
C PHE A 14 16.43 -13.02 28.22
N VAL A 15 16.70 -14.33 28.12
CA VAL A 15 16.43 -15.12 26.90
C VAL A 15 14.92 -15.20 26.62
N ALA A 16 14.09 -15.38 27.64
CA ALA A 16 12.63 -15.43 27.50
C ALA A 16 12.03 -14.07 27.04
N LEU A 17 12.58 -12.94 27.52
CA LEU A 17 12.14 -11.61 27.07
C LEU A 17 12.56 -11.31 25.62
N CYS A 18 13.71 -11.78 25.16
CA CYS A 18 14.16 -11.59 23.79
C CYS A 18 13.32 -12.38 22.75
N SER A 19 12.68 -13.47 23.16
CA SER A 19 11.87 -14.32 22.28
C SER A 19 10.54 -13.69 21.88
N THR A 20 10.06 -12.68 22.60
CA THR A 20 8.76 -12.03 22.31
C THR A 20 8.85 -10.86 21.36
N ALA A 21 10.05 -10.35 21.06
CA ALA A 21 10.25 -9.20 20.20
C ALA A 21 10.21 -9.53 18.67
N ALA A 22 10.26 -10.81 18.29
CA ALA A 22 10.37 -11.25 16.90
C ALA A 22 9.03 -11.25 16.12
N CYS A 23 7.90 -10.91 16.74
CA CYS A 23 6.59 -11.17 16.12
C CYS A 23 6.02 -10.04 15.26
N ALA A 24 6.58 -8.83 15.28
CA ALA A 24 5.97 -7.69 14.57
C ALA A 24 6.12 -7.79 13.04
N THR A 25 7.29 -8.22 12.54
CA THR A 25 7.57 -8.35 11.10
C THR A 25 6.81 -9.51 10.46
N ILE A 26 6.48 -10.55 11.23
CA ILE A 26 5.79 -11.75 10.74
C ILE A 26 4.31 -11.47 10.48
N THR A 27 3.68 -10.52 11.19
CA THR A 27 2.23 -10.29 11.12
C THR A 27 1.79 -9.40 9.95
N ARG A 28 2.59 -8.43 9.52
CA ARG A 28 2.20 -7.49 8.44
C ARG A 28 2.77 -7.85 7.06
N GLY A 29 3.93 -8.46 7.00
CA GLY A 29 4.64 -8.78 5.76
C GLY A 29 5.05 -7.55 4.94
N SER A 30 5.84 -7.77 3.90
CA SER A 30 6.34 -6.73 2.98
C SER A 30 5.38 -6.43 1.82
N THR A 31 4.25 -7.12 1.74
CA THR A 31 3.23 -6.95 0.69
C THR A 31 1.93 -6.42 1.26
N ASP A 32 1.17 -5.71 0.42
CA ASP A 32 -0.16 -5.20 0.71
C ASP A 32 -1.12 -5.52 -0.44
N THR A 33 -2.41 -5.50 -0.14
CA THR A 33 -3.45 -5.56 -1.16
C THR A 33 -3.94 -4.16 -1.45
N TRP A 34 -3.52 -3.63 -2.61
CA TRP A 34 -4.01 -2.36 -3.11
C TRP A 34 -5.31 -2.56 -3.88
N SER A 35 -6.32 -1.76 -3.55
CA SER A 35 -7.66 -1.85 -4.14
C SER A 35 -8.03 -0.57 -4.86
N VAL A 36 -8.71 -0.70 -6.01
CA VAL A 36 -9.22 0.43 -6.78
C VAL A 36 -10.71 0.27 -7.04
N GLN A 37 -11.45 1.35 -6.85
CA GLN A 37 -12.88 1.44 -7.06
C GLN A 37 -13.19 2.70 -7.87
N THR A 38 -14.19 2.64 -8.75
CA THR A 38 -14.62 3.79 -9.54
C THR A 38 -16.14 3.96 -9.46
N ASP A 39 -16.57 5.20 -9.60
CA ASP A 39 -17.97 5.56 -9.80
C ASP A 39 -18.07 6.31 -11.16
N PRO A 40 -18.76 5.71 -12.16
CA PRO A 40 -19.35 4.37 -12.15
C PRO A 40 -18.31 3.24 -12.21
N THR A 41 -18.72 2.05 -11.75
CA THR A 41 -17.91 0.82 -11.81
C THR A 41 -17.68 0.35 -13.24
N GLY A 42 -16.80 -0.65 -13.43
CA GLY A 42 -16.53 -1.24 -14.74
C GLY A 42 -15.57 -0.41 -15.59
N ALA A 43 -14.64 0.31 -14.96
CA ALA A 43 -13.54 0.99 -15.63
C ALA A 43 -12.32 0.07 -15.75
N ALA A 44 -11.57 0.21 -16.83
CA ALA A 44 -10.27 -0.45 -16.98
C ALA A 44 -9.20 0.32 -16.24
N VAL A 45 -8.29 -0.41 -15.59
CA VAL A 45 -7.17 0.13 -14.82
C VAL A 45 -5.87 -0.40 -15.37
N ARG A 46 -4.90 0.47 -15.56
CA ARG A 46 -3.51 0.15 -15.93
C ARG A 46 -2.57 0.85 -14.96
N THR A 47 -1.50 0.18 -14.58
CA THR A 47 -0.49 0.75 -13.69
C THR A 47 0.89 0.71 -14.33
N THR A 48 1.74 1.67 -14.01
CA THR A 48 3.10 1.76 -14.58
C THR A 48 4.02 0.63 -14.13
N ASN A 49 3.69 -0.07 -13.04
CA ASN A 49 4.40 -1.25 -12.55
C ASN A 49 3.84 -2.58 -13.08
N GLY A 50 2.99 -2.55 -14.13
CA GLY A 50 2.58 -3.71 -14.91
C GLY A 50 1.31 -4.41 -14.44
N PHE A 51 0.61 -3.93 -13.42
CA PHE A 51 -0.69 -4.48 -13.04
C PHE A 51 -1.81 -3.88 -13.90
N ALA A 52 -2.82 -4.71 -14.18
CA ALA A 52 -3.96 -4.30 -14.98
C ALA A 52 -5.22 -5.07 -14.60
N CYS A 53 -6.37 -4.42 -14.69
CA CYS A 53 -7.67 -5.08 -14.72
C CYS A 53 -8.58 -4.36 -15.72
N ASP A 54 -9.56 -5.08 -16.26
CA ASP A 54 -10.45 -4.55 -17.29
C ASP A 54 -11.74 -3.98 -16.71
N GLN A 55 -12.06 -4.28 -15.46
CA GLN A 55 -13.27 -3.81 -14.79
C GLN A 55 -13.04 -3.57 -13.30
N THR A 56 -13.34 -2.35 -12.84
CA THR A 56 -13.38 -2.03 -11.41
C THR A 56 -14.69 -2.51 -10.77
N PRO A 57 -14.69 -2.90 -9.47
CA PRO A 57 -13.55 -2.85 -8.55
C PRO A 57 -12.56 -4.00 -8.77
N CYS A 58 -11.29 -3.74 -8.53
CA CYS A 58 -10.25 -4.77 -8.57
C CYS A 58 -9.19 -4.53 -7.48
N SER A 59 -8.39 -5.57 -7.20
CA SER A 59 -7.36 -5.53 -6.15
C SER A 59 -6.13 -6.28 -6.60
N PHE A 60 -4.95 -5.80 -6.18
CA PHE A 60 -3.66 -6.35 -6.54
C PHE A 60 -2.78 -6.50 -5.31
N LYS A 61 -2.14 -7.66 -5.17
CA LYS A 61 -1.14 -7.87 -4.15
C LYS A 61 0.21 -7.37 -4.66
N MET A 62 0.80 -6.41 -3.96
CA MET A 62 2.05 -5.78 -4.37
C MET A 62 2.92 -5.41 -3.17
N SER A 63 4.17 -5.03 -3.43
CA SER A 63 5.07 -4.58 -2.38
C SER A 63 4.56 -3.29 -1.75
N ARG A 64 4.65 -3.19 -0.42
CA ARG A 64 4.35 -1.95 0.33
C ARG A 64 5.26 -0.78 -0.03
N LYS A 65 6.42 -1.06 -0.63
CA LYS A 65 7.39 -0.06 -1.10
C LYS A 65 7.11 0.43 -2.52
N SER A 66 6.08 -0.10 -3.18
CA SER A 66 5.77 0.28 -4.56
C SER A 66 5.31 1.72 -4.66
N GLU A 67 5.77 2.37 -5.71
CA GLU A 67 5.28 3.68 -6.17
C GLU A 67 4.99 3.54 -7.66
N PHE A 68 3.81 3.97 -8.10
CA PHE A 68 3.38 3.75 -9.47
C PHE A 68 2.30 4.73 -9.89
N GLY A 69 2.28 5.03 -11.18
CA GLY A 69 1.19 5.74 -11.84
C GLY A 69 0.00 4.82 -12.09
N VAL A 70 -1.19 5.39 -12.08
CA VAL A 70 -2.44 4.70 -12.34
C VAL A 70 -3.21 5.43 -13.42
N ASP A 71 -3.59 4.70 -14.47
CA ASP A 71 -4.42 5.17 -15.57
C ASP A 71 -5.76 4.43 -15.51
N ILE A 72 -6.85 5.18 -15.45
CA ILE A 72 -8.21 4.62 -15.41
C ILE A 72 -8.98 5.13 -16.63
N THR A 73 -9.54 4.20 -17.38
CA THR A 73 -10.30 4.51 -18.61
C THR A 73 -11.66 3.81 -18.60
N LYS A 74 -12.67 4.52 -19.10
CA LYS A 74 -14.01 3.98 -19.29
C LYS A 74 -14.67 4.69 -20.48
N THR A 75 -15.33 3.92 -21.34
CA THR A 75 -16.04 4.48 -22.51
C THR A 75 -17.10 5.49 -22.07
N GLY A 76 -17.09 6.67 -22.67
CA GLY A 76 -17.99 7.78 -22.34
C GLY A 76 -17.54 8.65 -21.15
N TYR A 77 -16.37 8.39 -20.59
CA TYR A 77 -15.79 9.15 -19.49
C TYR A 77 -14.41 9.68 -19.85
N LYS A 78 -14.01 10.77 -19.21
CA LYS A 78 -12.65 11.31 -19.33
C LYS A 78 -11.65 10.32 -18.70
N PRO A 79 -10.50 10.07 -19.35
CA PRO A 79 -9.43 9.33 -18.71
C PRO A 79 -9.00 10.00 -17.39
N TRP A 80 -8.74 9.19 -16.38
CA TRP A 80 -8.23 9.66 -15.09
C TRP A 80 -6.80 9.16 -14.90
N HIS A 81 -5.92 10.03 -14.41
CA HIS A 81 -4.53 9.72 -14.11
C HIS A 81 -4.21 10.12 -12.67
N GLY A 82 -3.48 9.29 -11.99
CA GLY A 82 -3.05 9.56 -10.62
C GLY A 82 -1.82 8.77 -10.23
N GLN A 83 -1.38 8.94 -9.00
CA GLN A 83 -0.19 8.28 -8.49
C GLN A 83 -0.46 7.68 -7.11
N VAL A 84 0.06 6.48 -6.90
CA VAL A 84 0.12 5.80 -5.61
C VAL A 84 1.56 5.84 -5.12
N THR A 85 1.73 6.27 -3.88
CA THR A 85 3.03 6.35 -3.20
C THR A 85 3.02 5.47 -1.96
N ASN A 86 4.19 5.27 -1.37
CA ASN A 86 4.29 4.64 -0.07
C ASN A 86 4.52 5.68 1.03
N LYS A 87 3.95 5.44 2.21
CA LYS A 87 4.17 6.27 3.40
C LYS A 87 4.36 5.38 4.62
N VAL A 88 5.14 5.85 5.57
CA VAL A 88 5.25 5.17 6.87
C VAL A 88 3.88 5.16 7.53
N SER A 89 3.38 3.96 7.85
CA SER A 89 2.07 3.81 8.47
C SER A 89 2.05 4.42 9.85
N GLY A 90 0.90 4.99 10.26
CA GLY A 90 0.74 5.50 11.62
C GLY A 90 0.97 4.41 12.68
N ALA A 91 0.56 3.18 12.42
CA ALA A 91 0.81 2.01 13.27
C ALA A 91 2.31 1.61 13.28
N GLY A 92 2.98 1.71 12.10
CA GLY A 92 4.42 1.49 11.97
C GLY A 92 5.24 2.55 12.70
N GLY A 93 4.84 3.82 12.60
CA GLY A 93 5.48 4.93 13.30
C GLY A 93 5.36 4.85 14.83
N ALA A 94 4.21 4.44 15.34
CA ALA A 94 4.00 4.22 16.77
C ALA A 94 4.83 3.03 17.29
N GLY A 95 4.94 1.95 16.49
CA GLY A 95 5.81 0.81 16.79
C GLY A 95 7.29 1.18 16.83
N MET A 96 7.74 2.08 15.95
CA MET A 96 9.11 2.63 15.97
C MET A 96 9.40 3.39 17.27
N ALA A 97 8.53 4.28 17.71
CA ALA A 97 8.73 5.06 18.91
C ALA A 97 8.85 4.16 20.17
N GLY A 98 8.04 3.11 20.27
CA GLY A 98 8.13 2.13 21.35
C GLY A 98 9.40 1.27 21.28
N ASN A 99 9.81 0.86 20.11
CA ASN A 99 10.99 0.01 19.92
C ASN A 99 12.32 0.75 20.10
N VAL A 100 12.40 2.03 19.76
CA VAL A 100 13.60 2.84 19.98
C VAL A 100 13.94 2.95 21.48
N ILE A 101 12.92 3.05 22.32
CA ILE A 101 13.11 3.14 23.79
C ILE A 101 13.58 1.81 24.38
N LEU A 102 13.22 0.67 23.78
CA LEU A 102 13.52 -0.69 24.28
C LEU A 102 14.68 -1.39 23.55
N GLY A 103 15.49 -0.68 22.76
CA GLY A 103 16.67 -1.26 22.09
C GLY A 103 16.47 -1.67 20.64
N GLY A 104 15.45 -1.15 19.96
CA GLY A 104 15.00 -1.57 18.65
C GLY A 104 15.60 -0.89 17.43
N LEU A 105 16.80 -0.29 17.48
CA LEU A 105 17.44 0.26 16.28
C LEU A 105 17.64 -0.80 15.18
N ILE A 106 17.91 -2.04 15.55
CA ILE A 106 18.11 -3.16 14.62
C ILE A 106 16.76 -3.61 14.04
N GLY A 107 15.71 -3.75 14.85
CA GLY A 107 14.37 -4.11 14.39
C GLY A 107 13.74 -3.05 13.49
N ALA A 108 13.87 -1.77 13.84
CA ALA A 108 13.42 -0.66 13.02
C ALA A 108 14.13 -0.61 11.65
N GLY A 109 15.43 -0.88 11.61
CA GLY A 109 16.19 -0.96 10.36
C GLY A 109 15.71 -2.07 9.42
N VAL A 110 15.39 -3.24 9.95
CA VAL A 110 14.85 -4.36 9.17
C VAL A 110 13.44 -4.06 8.64
N ASP A 111 12.56 -3.47 9.45
CA ASP A 111 11.19 -3.16 9.06
C ASP A 111 11.12 -2.06 7.99
N VAL A 112 12.00 -1.06 8.06
CA VAL A 112 12.15 -0.06 6.99
C VAL A 112 12.74 -0.70 5.73
N ALA A 113 13.77 -1.56 5.87
CA ALA A 113 14.40 -2.24 4.74
C ALA A 113 13.43 -3.20 4.02
N THR A 114 12.58 -3.93 4.75
CA THR A 114 11.57 -4.82 4.17
C THR A 114 10.33 -4.12 3.67
N GLY A 115 10.07 -2.88 4.14
CA GLY A 115 8.86 -2.11 3.83
C GLY A 115 7.63 -2.52 4.65
N ALA A 116 7.78 -3.38 5.67
CA ALA A 116 6.68 -3.80 6.52
C ALA A 116 5.99 -2.63 7.26
N MET A 117 6.71 -1.52 7.43
CA MET A 117 6.20 -0.29 8.04
C MET A 117 5.54 0.66 7.03
N MET A 118 5.55 0.35 5.75
CA MET A 118 4.95 1.20 4.71
C MET A 118 3.51 0.82 4.44
N ASP A 119 2.71 1.81 4.06
CA ASP A 119 1.37 1.64 3.50
C ASP A 119 1.31 2.32 2.12
N LEU A 120 0.62 1.69 1.20
CA LEU A 120 0.30 2.28 -0.11
C LEU A 120 -0.77 3.37 0.06
N VAL A 121 -0.56 4.53 -0.51
CA VAL A 121 -1.47 5.67 -0.35
C VAL A 121 -1.73 6.34 -1.71
N PRO A 122 -3.00 6.49 -2.09
CA PRO A 122 -4.22 6.05 -1.43
C PRO A 122 -4.49 4.55 -1.54
N ASN A 123 -5.03 3.94 -0.47
CA ASN A 123 -5.52 2.56 -0.47
C ASN A 123 -6.71 2.42 0.49
N PRO A 124 -7.94 2.15 0.03
CA PRO A 124 -8.30 2.00 -1.39
C PRO A 124 -8.22 3.31 -2.19
N LEU A 125 -7.94 3.21 -3.49
CA LEU A 125 -8.10 4.30 -4.43
C LEU A 125 -9.56 4.35 -4.89
N ILE A 126 -10.26 5.44 -4.57
CA ILE A 126 -11.65 5.65 -4.97
C ILE A 126 -11.70 6.86 -5.91
N VAL A 127 -12.18 6.63 -7.14
CA VAL A 127 -12.23 7.66 -8.20
C VAL A 127 -13.64 7.83 -8.73
N LYS A 128 -14.12 9.06 -8.69
CA LYS A 128 -15.35 9.44 -9.41
C LYS A 128 -14.96 9.90 -10.81
N LEU A 129 -15.41 9.19 -11.83
CA LEU A 129 -15.12 9.51 -13.22
C LEU A 129 -16.06 10.61 -13.72
N GLU A 130 -15.49 11.56 -14.44
CA GLU A 130 -16.26 12.63 -15.11
C GLU A 130 -16.67 12.16 -16.51
N THR A 131 -17.90 12.45 -16.91
CA THR A 131 -18.37 12.17 -18.27
C THR A 131 -17.54 12.96 -19.30
N ALA A 132 -17.16 12.30 -20.38
CA ALA A 132 -16.56 13.00 -21.51
C ALA A 132 -17.62 13.91 -22.17
N PRO A 133 -17.24 15.14 -22.60
CA PRO A 133 -18.15 15.94 -23.40
C PRO A 133 -18.51 15.15 -24.65
N THR A 134 -19.80 15.01 -24.93
CA THR A 134 -20.26 14.42 -26.19
C THR A 134 -19.72 15.29 -27.32
N ALA A 135 -18.81 14.72 -28.13
CA ALA A 135 -18.40 15.40 -29.35
C ALA A 135 -19.63 15.59 -30.21
N VAL A 136 -20.14 16.82 -30.29
CA VAL A 136 -21.16 17.19 -31.28
C VAL A 136 -20.53 16.93 -32.63
N ALA A 137 -20.99 15.91 -33.32
CA ALA A 137 -20.56 15.65 -34.70
C ALA A 137 -20.73 16.95 -35.48
N PRO A 138 -19.70 17.39 -36.25
CA PRO A 138 -19.86 18.55 -37.09
C PRO A 138 -21.03 18.30 -38.03
N ALA A 139 -22.01 19.20 -38.06
CA ALA A 139 -23.12 19.13 -38.94
C ALA A 139 -22.56 19.02 -40.37
N GLN A 140 -22.84 17.93 -41.09
CA GLN A 140 -22.53 17.80 -42.49
C GLN A 140 -23.25 18.94 -43.23
N PRO A 141 -22.55 19.76 -44.02
CA PRO A 141 -23.23 20.77 -44.84
C PRO A 141 -24.16 20.01 -45.81
N ALA A 142 -25.44 20.37 -45.76
CA ALA A 142 -26.45 19.87 -46.69
C ALA A 142 -25.94 20.18 -48.09
N GLY A 143 -25.72 19.12 -48.90
CA GLY A 143 -25.31 19.26 -50.28
C GLY A 143 -26.37 20.05 -51.04
N SER A 144 -25.95 21.16 -51.65
CA SER A 144 -26.72 21.88 -52.66
C SER A 144 -26.85 21.02 -53.92
N GLN A 145 -28.06 20.69 -54.29
CA GLN A 145 -28.39 20.24 -55.65
C GLN A 145 -28.46 21.44 -56.59
#